data_20d3525ab6f2da2d0c9afe1fa3a03bf8
#
_entry.id   20d3525ab6f2da2d0c9afe1fa3a03bf8
#
_cell.length_a   1.000
_cell.length_b   1.000
_cell.length_c   1.000
_cell.angle_alpha   90.00
_cell.angle_beta   90.00
_cell.angle_gamma   90.00
#
_symmetry.space_group_name_H-M   'P 1'
#
loop_
_entity.id
_entity.type
_entity.pdbx_description
1 polymer ?
#
loop_
_entity_poly.entity_id
_entity_poly.type
_entity_poly.pdbx_seq_one_letter_code
_entity_poly.pdbx_strand_id
1 'polypeptide(L)'
;VLFLIELPTIMYLMPGALKQGAPKTVAPIILAMFFTIPFGVYFLISMHPDTIKIVISLLVLAMVALLASGWKPKNEVKMPAMILAGSLSGLISGAAGVGGPPFVTALMARGESPERTRSNIILSLNCMSLLTIANYFYSGLVTINLLWLSLILMPIYVGLTWFGARYFGTSGSPYFKKVALLMLAIISIVTIVLSLN
;
A
#
# COMPACT_ATOMS: atom_id res chain seq x y z
N VAL A 1 -3.86 9.74 8.33
CA VAL A 1 -5.30 9.69 8.03
C VAL A 1 -5.66 8.44 7.25
N LEU A 2 -5.04 8.17 6.06
CA LEU A 2 -5.41 7.05 5.17
C LEU A 2 -5.52 5.70 5.93
N PHE A 3 -4.47 5.28 6.60
CA PHE A 3 -4.46 3.99 7.33
C PHE A 3 -5.50 3.91 8.44
N LEU A 4 -5.85 5.03 9.07
CA LEU A 4 -6.87 5.06 10.14
C LEU A 4 -8.28 4.87 9.57
N ILE A 5 -8.59 5.46 8.42
CA ILE A 5 -9.89 5.29 7.76
C ILE A 5 -10.06 3.91 7.12
N GLU A 6 -8.96 3.18 6.89
CA GLU A 6 -8.98 1.80 6.39
C GLU A 6 -9.29 0.76 7.48
N LEU A 7 -9.19 1.09 8.77
CA LEU A 7 -9.36 0.14 9.88
C LEU A 7 -10.64 -0.70 9.80
N PRO A 8 -11.84 -0.15 9.50
CA PRO A 8 -13.05 -0.97 9.36
C PRO A 8 -12.94 -2.00 8.23
N THR A 9 -12.32 -1.62 7.12
CA THR A 9 -12.10 -2.50 5.97
C THR A 9 -11.12 -3.63 6.33
N ILE A 10 -10.05 -3.31 7.08
CA ILE A 10 -9.11 -4.29 7.60
C ILE A 10 -9.83 -5.31 8.48
N MET A 11 -10.63 -4.86 9.45
CA MET A 11 -11.38 -5.73 10.35
C MET A 11 -12.37 -6.63 9.60
N TYR A 12 -13.02 -6.11 8.57
CA TYR A 12 -13.98 -6.86 7.76
C TYR A 12 -13.30 -7.93 6.89
N LEU A 13 -12.16 -7.62 6.26
CA LEU A 13 -11.51 -8.51 5.31
C LEU A 13 -10.55 -9.52 5.95
N MET A 14 -10.00 -9.23 7.14
CA MET A 14 -9.00 -10.04 7.80
C MET A 14 -9.44 -11.49 8.06
N PRO A 15 -10.65 -11.78 8.60
CA PRO A 15 -11.06 -13.15 8.89
C PRO A 15 -11.13 -14.03 7.63
N GLY A 16 -11.61 -13.48 6.52
CA GLY A 16 -11.66 -14.17 5.24
C GLY A 16 -10.26 -14.46 4.68
N ALA A 17 -9.38 -13.46 4.76
CA ALA A 17 -8.01 -13.59 4.30
C ALA A 17 -7.20 -14.62 5.10
N LEU A 18 -7.42 -14.71 6.42
CA LEU A 18 -6.78 -15.72 7.27
C LEU A 18 -7.24 -17.15 6.95
N LYS A 19 -8.52 -17.34 6.59
CA LYS A 19 -9.07 -18.68 6.27
C LYS A 19 -8.59 -19.20 4.92
N GLN A 20 -8.49 -18.34 3.90
CA GLN A 20 -8.18 -18.74 2.53
C GLN A 20 -6.72 -18.47 2.13
N GLY A 21 -6.03 -17.61 2.86
CA GLY A 21 -4.64 -17.28 2.63
C GLY A 21 -3.68 -18.38 3.10
N ALA A 22 -2.41 -18.22 2.75
CA ALA A 22 -1.32 -19.06 3.20
C ALA A 22 -0.38 -18.24 4.11
N PRO A 23 -0.61 -18.21 5.44
CA PRO A 23 0.21 -17.43 6.37
C PRO A 23 1.71 -17.72 6.22
N LYS A 24 2.08 -18.97 5.98
CA LYS A 24 3.48 -19.38 5.74
C LYS A 24 4.09 -18.71 4.49
N THR A 25 3.29 -18.45 3.48
CA THR A 25 3.73 -17.78 2.25
C THR A 25 3.96 -16.30 2.45
N VAL A 26 3.10 -15.64 3.24
CA VAL A 26 3.18 -14.18 3.46
C VAL A 26 4.08 -13.80 4.64
N ALA A 27 4.36 -14.73 5.55
CA ALA A 27 5.19 -14.48 6.72
C ALA A 27 6.55 -13.81 6.40
N PRO A 28 7.32 -14.25 5.39
CA PRO A 28 8.59 -13.61 5.05
C PRO A 28 8.42 -12.16 4.59
N ILE A 29 7.34 -11.86 3.87
CA ILE A 29 7.00 -10.50 3.42
C ILE A 29 6.67 -9.64 4.65
N ILE A 30 5.80 -10.14 5.54
CA ILE A 30 5.37 -9.42 6.74
C ILE A 30 6.54 -9.18 7.69
N LEU A 31 7.41 -10.18 7.89
CA LEU A 31 8.62 -10.03 8.71
C LEU A 31 9.56 -8.98 8.11
N ALA A 32 9.77 -8.99 6.81
CA ALA A 32 10.57 -7.98 6.14
C ALA A 32 9.97 -6.57 6.33
N MET A 33 8.65 -6.43 6.18
CA MET A 33 7.93 -5.17 6.43
C MET A 33 8.07 -4.73 7.89
N PHE A 34 7.95 -5.64 8.85
CA PHE A 34 8.09 -5.35 10.27
C PHE A 34 9.42 -4.64 10.59
N PHE A 35 10.52 -5.11 10.00
CA PHE A 35 11.83 -4.48 10.20
C PHE A 35 12.02 -3.21 9.38
N THR A 36 11.43 -3.08 8.21
CA THR A 36 11.73 -1.98 7.28
C THR A 36 10.77 -0.79 7.40
N ILE A 37 9.53 -0.98 7.87
CA ILE A 37 8.60 0.13 8.12
C ILE A 37 9.17 1.17 9.08
N PRO A 38 9.78 0.82 10.23
CA PRO A 38 10.38 1.80 11.14
C PRO A 38 11.45 2.66 10.45
N PHE A 39 12.26 2.07 9.57
CA PHE A 39 13.25 2.85 8.80
C PHE A 39 12.57 3.82 7.84
N GLY A 40 11.49 3.41 7.15
CA GLY A 40 10.70 4.30 6.31
C GLY A 40 10.12 5.47 7.09
N VAL A 41 9.57 5.21 8.28
CA VAL A 41 9.05 6.25 9.19
C VAL A 41 10.17 7.16 9.68
N TYR A 42 11.34 6.60 10.03
CA TYR A 42 12.50 7.40 10.41
C TYR A 42 12.93 8.36 9.28
N PHE A 43 12.98 7.91 8.03
CA PHE A 43 13.23 8.79 6.89
C PHE A 43 12.17 9.90 6.78
N LEU A 44 10.89 9.56 6.95
CA LEU A 44 9.79 10.52 6.91
C LEU A 44 9.98 11.67 7.92
N ILE A 45 10.38 11.36 9.15
CA ILE A 45 10.51 12.38 10.21
C ILE A 45 11.86 13.11 10.21
N SER A 46 12.88 12.51 9.60
CA SER A 46 14.25 13.06 9.58
C SER A 46 14.52 13.99 8.41
N MET A 47 13.74 13.92 7.34
CA MET A 47 13.94 14.72 6.13
C MET A 47 13.13 16.03 6.19
N HIS A 48 13.64 17.05 5.50
CA HIS A 48 12.88 18.29 5.32
C HIS A 48 11.57 18.05 4.59
N PRO A 49 10.45 18.72 4.97
CA PRO A 49 9.12 18.46 4.41
C PRO A 49 9.05 18.50 2.88
N ASP A 50 9.76 19.43 2.23
CA ASP A 50 9.72 19.54 0.77
C ASP A 50 10.55 18.43 0.09
N THR A 51 11.68 18.06 0.68
CA THR A 51 12.47 16.92 0.20
C THR A 51 11.68 15.62 0.27
N ILE A 52 10.94 15.39 1.36
CA ILE A 52 10.13 14.17 1.51
C ILE A 52 8.99 14.13 0.51
N LYS A 53 8.33 15.26 0.20
CA LYS A 53 7.29 15.34 -0.83
C LYS A 53 7.83 14.97 -2.21
N ILE A 54 9.02 15.45 -2.56
CA ILE A 54 9.69 15.12 -3.84
C ILE A 54 10.01 13.63 -3.87
N VAL A 55 10.63 13.08 -2.82
CA VAL A 55 10.98 11.65 -2.73
C VAL A 55 9.74 10.77 -2.84
N ILE A 56 8.67 11.08 -2.11
CA ILE A 56 7.40 10.35 -2.20
C ILE A 56 6.84 10.41 -3.62
N SER A 57 6.81 11.58 -4.23
CA SER A 57 6.29 11.76 -5.58
C SER A 57 7.09 10.97 -6.63
N LEU A 58 8.41 10.94 -6.50
CA LEU A 58 9.28 10.13 -7.37
C LEU A 58 9.04 8.64 -7.18
N LEU A 59 8.87 8.19 -5.93
CA LEU A 59 8.52 6.79 -5.63
C LEU A 59 7.17 6.41 -6.24
N VAL A 60 6.15 7.27 -6.10
CA VAL A 60 4.83 7.03 -6.71
C VAL A 60 4.93 6.99 -8.22
N LEU A 61 5.67 7.90 -8.87
CA LEU A 61 5.91 7.87 -10.31
C LEU A 61 6.61 6.60 -10.76
N ALA A 62 7.63 6.15 -10.04
CA ALA A 62 8.30 4.89 -10.33
C ALA A 62 7.34 3.69 -10.21
N MET A 63 6.46 3.67 -9.21
CA MET A 63 5.41 2.65 -9.06
C MET A 63 4.39 2.72 -10.19
N VAL A 64 3.96 3.91 -10.59
CA VAL A 64 3.07 4.11 -11.74
C VAL A 64 3.71 3.58 -13.02
N ALA A 65 4.97 3.89 -13.27
CA ALA A 65 5.72 3.39 -14.42
C ALA A 65 5.82 1.86 -14.41
N LEU A 66 6.13 1.26 -13.25
CA LEU A 66 6.18 -0.19 -13.08
C LEU A 66 4.82 -0.84 -13.37
N LEU A 67 3.72 -0.30 -12.83
CA LEU A 67 2.38 -0.83 -13.05
C LEU A 67 1.88 -0.58 -14.48
N ALA A 68 2.27 0.54 -15.11
CA ALA A 68 1.93 0.86 -16.47
C ALA A 68 2.66 -0.03 -17.48
N SER A 69 3.94 -0.37 -17.22
CA SER A 69 4.73 -1.26 -18.07
C SER A 69 4.15 -2.67 -18.20
N GLY A 70 3.25 -3.04 -17.28
CA GLY A 70 2.70 -4.41 -17.24
C GLY A 70 3.74 -5.46 -16.94
N TRP A 71 4.91 -5.06 -16.41
CA TRP A 71 6.00 -5.97 -16.10
C TRP A 71 5.53 -7.08 -15.15
N LYS A 72 5.75 -8.31 -15.56
CA LYS A 72 5.51 -9.51 -14.76
C LYS A 72 6.81 -10.30 -14.72
N PRO A 73 7.27 -10.76 -13.55
CA PRO A 73 8.40 -11.68 -13.47
C PRO A 73 8.14 -12.93 -14.34
N LYS A 74 9.11 -13.30 -15.16
CA LYS A 74 8.98 -14.46 -16.07
C LYS A 74 9.08 -15.81 -15.35
N ASN A 75 9.70 -15.82 -14.15
CA ASN A 75 9.92 -17.03 -13.36
C ASN A 75 9.19 -16.92 -12.02
N GLU A 76 8.90 -18.06 -11.40
CA GLU A 76 8.37 -18.14 -10.04
C GLU A 76 9.24 -17.35 -9.06
N VAL A 77 8.61 -16.47 -8.31
CA VAL A 77 9.30 -15.63 -7.33
C VAL A 77 9.74 -16.46 -6.14
N LYS A 78 11.05 -16.64 -6.02
CA LYS A 78 11.69 -17.36 -4.90
C LYS A 78 11.65 -16.55 -3.61
N MET A 79 11.85 -17.21 -2.47
CA MET A 79 11.84 -16.62 -1.14
C MET A 79 12.69 -15.33 -1.01
N PRO A 80 13.93 -15.24 -1.50
CA PRO A 80 14.72 -14.01 -1.38
C PRO A 80 14.06 -12.80 -2.05
N ALA A 81 13.45 -13.01 -3.23
CA ALA A 81 12.75 -11.93 -3.93
C ALA A 81 11.46 -11.48 -3.20
N MET A 82 10.79 -12.38 -2.47
CA MET A 82 9.65 -12.03 -1.62
C MET A 82 10.08 -11.18 -0.43
N ILE A 83 11.20 -11.52 0.22
CA ILE A 83 11.79 -10.74 1.31
C ILE A 83 12.16 -9.34 0.79
N LEU A 84 12.81 -9.27 -0.37
CA LEU A 84 13.18 -8.01 -1.01
C LEU A 84 11.95 -7.15 -1.34
N ALA A 85 10.90 -7.75 -1.90
CA ALA A 85 9.65 -7.07 -2.20
C ALA A 85 8.97 -6.57 -0.91
N GLY A 86 8.97 -7.37 0.16
CA GLY A 86 8.50 -6.99 1.48
C GLY A 86 9.29 -5.83 2.08
N SER A 87 10.62 -5.89 2.00
CA SER A 87 11.52 -4.83 2.49
C SER A 87 11.29 -3.50 1.78
N LEU A 88 11.21 -3.51 0.45
CA LEU A 88 10.91 -2.32 -0.34
C LEU A 88 9.52 -1.78 -0.01
N SER A 89 8.53 -2.67 0.09
CA SER A 89 7.16 -2.30 0.46
C SER A 89 7.08 -1.67 1.84
N GLY A 90 7.80 -2.22 2.81
CA GLY A 90 7.85 -1.69 4.17
C GLY A 90 8.49 -0.30 4.23
N LEU A 91 9.63 -0.11 3.58
CA LEU A 91 10.29 1.20 3.48
C LEU A 91 9.37 2.25 2.85
N ILE A 92 8.77 1.92 1.70
CA ILE A 92 7.88 2.83 0.98
C ILE A 92 6.60 3.09 1.78
N SER A 93 6.04 2.08 2.45
CA SER A 93 4.86 2.25 3.30
C SER A 93 5.14 3.17 4.49
N GLY A 94 6.28 2.98 5.16
CA GLY A 94 6.68 3.83 6.28
C GLY A 94 6.92 5.28 5.87
N ALA A 95 7.55 5.51 4.72
CA ALA A 95 7.89 6.85 4.23
C ALA A 95 6.74 7.55 3.52
N ALA A 96 5.98 6.83 2.69
CA ALA A 96 5.01 7.40 1.75
C ALA A 96 3.57 6.92 1.96
N GLY A 97 3.35 5.90 2.77
CA GLY A 97 2.02 5.31 2.95
C GLY A 97 1.53 4.47 1.76
N VAL A 98 2.36 4.18 0.76
CA VAL A 98 1.96 3.52 -0.51
C VAL A 98 2.88 2.35 -0.81
N GLY A 99 2.99 1.37 0.10
CA GLY A 99 3.91 0.23 -0.03
C GLY A 99 3.37 -0.99 -0.79
N GLY A 100 2.15 -0.96 -1.32
CA GLY A 100 1.50 -2.12 -1.92
C GLY A 100 2.18 -2.75 -3.15
N PRO A 101 2.53 -1.99 -4.18
CA PRO A 101 2.91 -2.53 -5.49
C PRO A 101 4.06 -3.56 -5.49
N PRO A 102 5.18 -3.39 -4.76
CA PRO A 102 6.28 -4.37 -4.84
C PRO A 102 5.88 -5.77 -4.38
N PHE A 103 5.22 -5.90 -3.21
CA PHE A 103 4.84 -7.23 -2.73
C PHE A 103 3.64 -7.81 -3.48
N VAL A 104 2.72 -6.97 -3.95
CA VAL A 104 1.59 -7.41 -4.77
C VAL A 104 2.08 -8.07 -6.05
N THR A 105 3.04 -7.43 -6.75
CA THR A 105 3.64 -8.01 -7.96
C THR A 105 4.37 -9.31 -7.66
N ALA A 106 5.09 -9.40 -6.53
CA ALA A 106 5.77 -10.62 -6.10
C ALA A 106 4.78 -11.76 -5.82
N LEU A 107 3.67 -11.50 -5.12
CA LEU A 107 2.63 -12.51 -4.85
C LEU A 107 1.91 -12.95 -6.13
N MET A 108 1.59 -12.03 -7.03
CA MET A 108 0.96 -12.37 -8.31
C MET A 108 1.86 -13.24 -9.21
N ALA A 109 3.16 -13.11 -9.07
CA ALA A 109 4.14 -13.88 -9.85
C ALA A 109 4.44 -15.28 -9.29
N ARG A 110 3.84 -15.67 -8.15
CA ARG A 110 4.01 -17.01 -7.59
C ARG A 110 3.22 -18.11 -8.30
N GLY A 111 2.26 -17.75 -9.16
CA GLY A 111 1.45 -18.73 -9.88
C GLY A 111 0.46 -19.52 -9.00
N GLU A 112 0.15 -18.99 -7.78
CA GLU A 112 -0.90 -19.57 -6.92
C GLU A 112 -2.30 -19.30 -7.53
N SER A 113 -3.33 -20.02 -7.03
CA SER A 113 -4.70 -19.77 -7.49
C SER A 113 -5.12 -18.31 -7.26
N PRO A 114 -6.00 -17.75 -8.11
CA PRO A 114 -6.45 -16.35 -7.97
C PRO A 114 -7.02 -16.03 -6.58
N GLU A 115 -7.77 -16.97 -6.00
CA GLU A 115 -8.40 -16.81 -4.67
C GLU A 115 -7.34 -16.73 -3.58
N ARG A 116 -6.34 -17.60 -3.65
CA ARG A 116 -5.22 -17.66 -2.68
C ARG A 116 -4.32 -16.44 -2.82
N THR A 117 -4.00 -16.05 -4.04
CA THR A 117 -3.23 -14.83 -4.32
C THR A 117 -3.94 -13.59 -3.77
N ARG A 118 -5.25 -13.45 -4.02
CA ARG A 118 -6.06 -12.36 -3.48
C ARG A 118 -6.04 -12.35 -1.95
N SER A 119 -6.23 -13.49 -1.31
CA SER A 119 -6.25 -13.61 0.15
C SER A 119 -4.88 -13.29 0.75
N ASN A 120 -3.78 -13.73 0.12
CA ASN A 120 -2.42 -13.41 0.53
C ASN A 120 -2.12 -11.90 0.39
N ILE A 121 -2.59 -11.26 -0.68
CA ILE A 121 -2.47 -9.81 -0.85
C ILE A 121 -3.23 -9.06 0.24
N ILE A 122 -4.49 -9.42 0.50
CA ILE A 122 -5.32 -8.79 1.55
C ILE A 122 -4.64 -8.96 2.93
N LEU A 123 -4.15 -10.16 3.25
CA LEU A 123 -3.48 -10.43 4.51
C LEU A 123 -2.22 -9.57 4.66
N SER A 124 -1.39 -9.50 3.61
CA SER A 124 -0.17 -8.69 3.62
C SER A 124 -0.47 -7.19 3.73
N LEU A 125 -1.48 -6.68 2.99
CA LEU A 125 -1.93 -5.29 3.07
C LEU A 125 -2.40 -4.93 4.48
N ASN A 126 -3.25 -5.77 5.06
CA ASN A 126 -3.79 -5.53 6.39
C ASN A 126 -2.68 -5.52 7.45
N CYS A 127 -1.75 -6.47 7.39
CA CYS A 127 -0.60 -6.48 8.31
C CYS A 127 0.30 -5.25 8.10
N MET A 128 0.58 -4.87 6.86
CA MET A 128 1.35 -3.67 6.54
C MET A 128 0.69 -2.41 7.11
N SER A 129 -0.62 -2.23 6.91
CA SER A 129 -1.36 -1.08 7.43
C SER A 129 -1.33 -1.03 8.95
N LEU A 130 -1.54 -2.15 9.64
CA LEU A 130 -1.47 -2.21 11.10
C LEU A 130 -0.08 -1.90 11.63
N LEU A 131 0.97 -2.46 11.02
CA LEU A 131 2.35 -2.16 11.37
C LEU A 131 2.71 -0.69 11.15
N THR A 132 2.25 -0.11 10.06
CA THR A 132 2.50 1.31 9.76
C THR A 132 1.76 2.22 10.73
N ILE A 133 0.49 1.92 11.06
CA ILE A 133 -0.27 2.66 12.08
C ILE A 133 0.45 2.60 13.42
N ALA A 134 0.87 1.42 13.87
CA ALA A 134 1.58 1.24 15.13
C ALA A 134 2.87 2.09 15.18
N ASN A 135 3.65 2.07 14.10
CA ASN A 135 4.87 2.90 14.00
C ASN A 135 4.57 4.40 14.01
N TYR A 136 3.51 4.85 13.34
CA TYR A 136 3.11 6.26 13.34
C TYR A 136 2.63 6.71 14.73
N PHE A 137 1.92 5.85 15.48
CA PHE A 137 1.57 6.12 16.86
C PHE A 137 2.81 6.23 17.75
N TYR A 138 3.72 5.26 17.65
CA TYR A 138 4.98 5.25 18.41
C TYR A 138 5.85 6.48 18.11
N SER A 139 5.87 6.94 16.86
CA SER A 139 6.63 8.12 16.43
C SER A 139 5.94 9.45 16.72
N GLY A 140 4.79 9.46 17.38
CA GLY A 140 4.06 10.69 17.72
C GLY A 140 3.45 11.43 16.53
N LEU A 141 3.40 10.80 15.35
CA LEU A 141 2.83 11.39 14.13
C LEU A 141 1.29 11.44 14.15
N VAL A 142 0.65 10.68 15.05
CA VAL A 142 -0.81 10.64 15.16
C VAL A 142 -1.25 11.61 16.23
N THR A 143 -1.75 12.78 15.81
CA THR A 143 -2.32 13.79 16.68
C THR A 143 -3.82 13.60 16.87
N ILE A 144 -4.37 14.16 17.94
CA ILE A 144 -5.82 14.10 18.21
C ILE A 144 -6.65 14.70 17.06
N ASN A 145 -6.16 15.75 16.43
CA ASN A 145 -6.82 16.37 15.28
C ASN A 145 -6.87 15.42 14.07
N LEU A 146 -5.81 14.63 13.85
CA LEU A 146 -5.80 13.61 12.80
C LEU A 146 -6.77 12.47 13.10
N LEU A 147 -6.97 12.11 14.37
CA LEU A 147 -7.97 11.10 14.76
C LEU A 147 -9.39 11.60 14.48
N TRP A 148 -9.72 12.84 14.86
CA TRP A 148 -11.02 13.44 14.56
C TRP A 148 -11.27 13.55 13.05
N LEU A 149 -10.28 14.01 12.29
CA LEU A 149 -10.36 14.07 10.83
C LEU A 149 -10.59 12.69 10.22
N SER A 150 -9.89 11.68 10.72
CA SER A 150 -10.04 10.30 10.25
C SER A 150 -11.44 9.76 10.55
N LEU A 151 -11.98 10.05 11.73
CA LEU A 151 -13.33 9.62 12.12
C LEU A 151 -14.41 10.24 11.21
N ILE A 152 -14.27 11.52 10.86
CA ILE A 152 -15.20 12.22 9.95
C ILE A 152 -15.11 11.67 8.54
N LEU A 153 -13.89 11.37 8.05
CA LEU A 153 -13.67 10.87 6.69
C LEU A 153 -13.99 9.37 6.53
N MET A 154 -13.98 8.61 7.63
CA MET A 154 -14.20 7.16 7.61
C MET A 154 -15.52 6.74 6.92
N PRO A 155 -16.70 7.30 7.26
CA PRO A 155 -17.94 6.92 6.59
C PRO A 155 -17.95 7.25 5.10
N ILE A 156 -17.31 8.35 4.71
CA ILE A 156 -17.17 8.74 3.29
C ILE A 156 -16.29 7.72 2.57
N TYR A 157 -15.16 7.33 3.15
CA TYR A 157 -14.27 6.34 2.59
C TYR A 157 -14.93 4.97 2.43
N VAL A 158 -15.63 4.49 3.48
CA VAL A 158 -16.34 3.19 3.45
C VAL A 158 -17.44 3.24 2.39
N GLY A 159 -18.22 4.32 2.32
CA GLY A 159 -19.27 4.49 1.32
C GLY A 159 -18.74 4.48 -0.12
N LEU A 160 -17.66 5.23 -0.39
CA LEU A 160 -17.02 5.26 -1.70
C LEU A 160 -16.38 3.91 -2.07
N THR A 161 -15.78 3.23 -1.11
CA THR A 161 -15.19 1.89 -1.31
C THR A 161 -16.28 0.86 -1.63
N TRP A 162 -17.39 0.89 -0.91
CA TRP A 162 -18.55 0.00 -1.16
C TRP A 162 -19.17 0.28 -2.54
N PHE A 163 -19.38 1.55 -2.87
CA PHE A 163 -19.91 1.96 -4.17
C PHE A 163 -18.96 1.53 -5.31
N GLY A 164 -17.66 1.79 -5.15
CA GLY A 164 -16.63 1.37 -6.09
C GLY A 164 -16.62 -0.15 -6.28
N ALA A 165 -16.63 -0.92 -5.20
CA ALA A 165 -16.63 -2.38 -5.26
C ALA A 165 -17.87 -2.92 -5.98
N ARG A 166 -19.04 -2.32 -5.76
CA ARG A 166 -20.29 -2.72 -6.41
C ARG A 166 -20.33 -2.35 -7.90
N TYR A 167 -19.86 -1.14 -8.24
CA TYR A 167 -19.86 -0.67 -9.63
C TYR A 167 -18.83 -1.41 -10.49
N PHE A 168 -17.62 -1.67 -9.95
CA PHE A 168 -16.54 -2.33 -10.69
C PHE A 168 -16.54 -3.85 -10.59
N GLY A 169 -17.28 -4.44 -9.64
CA GLY A 169 -17.44 -5.90 -9.51
C GLY A 169 -18.17 -6.55 -10.69
N THR A 170 -18.95 -5.78 -11.42
CA THR A 170 -19.75 -6.24 -12.59
C THR A 170 -19.11 -5.94 -13.94
N SER A 171 -18.14 -5.02 -14.00
CA SER A 171 -17.53 -4.60 -15.27
C SER A 171 -16.10 -4.14 -15.03
N GLY A 172 -15.17 -5.08 -14.86
CA GLY A 172 -13.73 -4.79 -14.78
C GLY A 172 -13.27 -3.99 -15.99
N SER A 173 -13.47 -2.67 -15.96
CA SER A 173 -13.15 -1.79 -17.09
C SER A 173 -11.63 -1.67 -17.24
N PRO A 174 -11.03 -2.01 -18.36
CA PRO A 174 -9.62 -1.79 -18.65
C PRO A 174 -9.24 -0.31 -18.56
N TYR A 175 -10.22 0.58 -18.67
CA TYR A 175 -10.05 2.04 -18.52
C TYR A 175 -9.76 2.46 -17.08
N PHE A 176 -10.28 1.74 -16.07
CA PHE A 176 -10.08 2.09 -14.67
C PHE A 176 -8.60 2.14 -14.28
N LYS A 177 -7.84 1.10 -14.65
CA LYS A 177 -6.40 1.05 -14.40
C LYS A 177 -5.68 2.25 -15.03
N LYS A 178 -6.03 2.60 -16.28
CA LYS A 178 -5.42 3.74 -16.99
C LYS A 178 -5.73 5.06 -16.30
N VAL A 179 -7.01 5.28 -15.95
CA VAL A 179 -7.44 6.51 -15.26
C VAL A 179 -6.78 6.65 -13.89
N ALA A 180 -6.76 5.58 -13.08
CA ALA A 180 -6.11 5.60 -11.77
C ALA A 180 -4.61 5.91 -11.86
N LEU A 181 -3.88 5.26 -12.78
CA LEU A 181 -2.46 5.52 -13.00
C LEU A 181 -2.21 6.95 -13.48
N LEU A 182 -3.06 7.47 -14.34
CA LEU A 182 -2.95 8.82 -14.88
C LEU A 182 -3.21 9.86 -13.79
N MET A 183 -4.20 9.67 -12.94
CA MET A 183 -4.46 10.54 -11.78
C MET A 183 -3.29 10.55 -10.81
N LEU A 184 -2.73 9.38 -10.48
CA LEU A 184 -1.55 9.28 -9.61
C LEU A 184 -0.34 9.99 -10.21
N ALA A 185 -0.10 9.84 -11.51
CA ALA A 185 0.98 10.53 -12.21
C ALA A 185 0.81 12.05 -12.16
N ILE A 186 -0.40 12.55 -12.46
CA ILE A 186 -0.69 14.00 -12.43
C ILE A 186 -0.47 14.56 -11.02
N ILE A 187 -1.04 13.93 -9.99
CA ILE A 187 -0.88 14.37 -8.59
C ILE A 187 0.60 14.40 -8.20
N SER A 188 1.37 13.37 -8.57
CA SER A 188 2.81 13.32 -8.25
C SER A 188 3.60 14.43 -8.96
N ILE A 189 3.33 14.69 -10.25
CA ILE A 189 3.99 15.76 -11.00
C ILE A 189 3.65 17.13 -10.41
N VAL A 190 2.37 17.38 -10.13
CA VAL A 190 1.92 18.65 -9.51
C VAL A 190 2.60 18.86 -8.15
N THR A 191 2.69 17.79 -7.32
CA THR A 191 3.36 17.86 -6.01
C THR A 191 4.84 18.21 -6.16
N ILE A 192 5.55 17.63 -7.12
CA ILE A 192 6.96 17.95 -7.40
C ILE A 192 7.09 19.43 -7.79
N VAL A 193 6.29 19.89 -8.73
CA VAL A 193 6.34 21.29 -9.20
C VAL A 193 6.08 22.28 -8.05
N LEU A 194 5.08 22.01 -7.22
CA LEU A 194 4.76 22.85 -6.06
C LEU A 194 5.80 22.79 -4.94
N SER A 195 6.62 21.73 -4.88
CA SER A 195 7.68 21.58 -3.86
C SER A 195 9.04 22.15 -4.30
N LEU A 196 9.17 22.52 -5.59
CA LEU A 196 10.36 23.16 -6.15
C LEU A 196 10.26 24.69 -6.20
N ASN A 197 9.05 25.23 -6.04
CA ASN A 197 8.78 26.67 -5.95
C ASN A 197 8.58 27.11 -4.51
#